data_4a5e6fa349f2cdd18d3beaee7d272f6f
#
_entry.id   4a5e6fa349f2cdd18d3beaee7d272f6f
#
_cell.length_a   1.000
_cell.length_b   1.000
_cell.length_c   1.000
_cell.angle_alpha   90.00
_cell.angle_beta   90.00
_cell.angle_gamma   90.00
#
_symmetry.space_group_name_H-M   'P 1'
#
loop_
_entity.id
_entity.type
_entity.pdbx_description
1 polymer ?
#
loop_
_entity_poly.entity_id
_entity_poly.type
_entity_poly.pdbx_seq_one_letter_code
_entity_poly.pdbx_strand_id
1 'polypeptide(L)'
;MKILKLTETASTNDVLLAHPVPPNGEMVVAVAEYQTAGRGQAGNSWESERGKNLLFSILTCPQNIAIADQYVLSMAGALALKAALDRYTDHITLKWPNDIYWRDRKISGTLIETTVKGKRIDRCVYGIGLNVNQREFRSNAPNPVSLYNIIGMETPLEEMLDAVLRSFELYYRRAVEGDRDGICAEYNAALFRREGMHAYEDCATHERFEARISRVAPNGRLHLIDADGHERTYWMKEVRFIV
;
A
#
# COMPACT_ATOMS: atom_id res chain seq x y z
N MET A 1 -15.52 4.53 13.62
CA MET A 1 -15.27 4.42 12.17
C MET A 1 -16.59 4.41 11.41
N LYS A 2 -16.75 5.26 10.37
CA LYS A 2 -17.95 5.36 9.51
C LYS A 2 -17.66 4.71 8.16
N ILE A 3 -18.56 3.84 7.66
CA ILE A 3 -18.39 3.17 6.36
C ILE A 3 -19.45 3.67 5.38
N LEU A 4 -19.01 4.15 4.21
CA LEU A 4 -19.82 4.56 3.08
C LEU A 4 -19.77 3.46 2.03
N LYS A 5 -20.89 2.75 1.79
CA LYS A 5 -20.99 1.73 0.75
C LYS A 5 -21.52 2.35 -0.54
N LEU A 6 -20.82 2.12 -1.65
CA LEU A 6 -21.10 2.69 -2.97
C LEU A 6 -21.22 1.54 -3.99
N THR A 7 -22.25 1.57 -4.80
CA THR A 7 -22.37 0.61 -5.93
C THR A 7 -21.34 0.93 -7.01
N GLU A 8 -21.15 2.24 -7.31
CA GLU A 8 -20.21 2.69 -8.33
C GLU A 8 -19.74 4.12 -8.03
N THR A 9 -18.48 4.40 -8.34
CA THR A 9 -17.89 5.74 -8.28
C THR A 9 -16.73 5.86 -9.26
N ALA A 10 -16.28 7.07 -9.57
CA ALA A 10 -15.06 7.26 -10.35
C ALA A 10 -13.85 6.75 -9.56
N SER A 11 -13.70 7.18 -8.31
CA SER A 11 -12.65 6.75 -7.39
C SER A 11 -13.09 6.94 -5.94
N THR A 12 -12.84 5.97 -5.09
CA THR A 12 -13.10 6.07 -3.64
C THR A 12 -12.22 7.12 -2.97
N ASN A 13 -11.01 7.39 -3.50
CA ASN A 13 -10.17 8.50 -3.03
C ASN A 13 -10.86 9.85 -3.24
N ASP A 14 -11.43 10.09 -4.43
CA ASP A 14 -12.11 11.36 -4.74
C ASP A 14 -13.31 11.59 -3.82
N VAL A 15 -14.05 10.54 -3.50
CA VAL A 15 -15.16 10.61 -2.53
C VAL A 15 -14.66 11.08 -1.16
N LEU A 16 -13.54 10.54 -0.68
CA LEU A 16 -13.00 10.90 0.63
C LEU A 16 -12.21 12.21 0.64
N LEU A 17 -11.58 12.59 -0.46
CA LEU A 17 -10.96 13.92 -0.60
C LEU A 17 -12.01 15.04 -0.55
N ALA A 18 -13.20 14.80 -1.11
CA ALA A 18 -14.33 15.72 -1.05
C ALA A 18 -15.12 15.65 0.27
N HIS A 19 -14.93 14.60 1.07
CA HIS A 19 -15.64 14.42 2.35
C HIS A 19 -15.18 15.51 3.36
N PRO A 20 -16.09 16.12 4.15
CA PRO A 20 -15.68 17.06 5.21
C PRO A 20 -14.77 16.37 6.24
N VAL A 21 -13.91 17.14 6.89
CA VAL A 21 -13.06 16.64 7.99
C VAL A 21 -13.95 16.03 9.07
N PRO A 22 -13.76 14.74 9.43
CA PRO A 22 -14.58 14.11 10.45
C PRO A 22 -14.32 14.78 11.81
N PRO A 23 -15.38 15.01 12.60
CA PRO A 23 -15.20 15.50 13.96
C PRO A 23 -14.40 14.48 14.78
N ASN A 24 -13.59 14.96 15.71
CA ASN A 24 -12.82 14.14 16.67
C ASN A 24 -11.83 13.14 16.04
N GLY A 25 -11.41 13.35 14.78
CA GLY A 25 -10.45 12.45 14.11
C GLY A 25 -11.00 11.07 13.79
N GLU A 26 -12.32 10.91 13.71
CA GLU A 26 -12.94 9.65 13.32
C GLU A 26 -12.48 9.22 11.92
N MET A 27 -12.20 7.93 11.73
CA MET A 27 -11.89 7.37 10.43
C MET A 27 -13.16 7.23 9.60
N VAL A 28 -13.08 7.60 8.31
CA VAL A 28 -14.16 7.36 7.33
C VAL A 28 -13.63 6.44 6.24
N VAL A 29 -14.40 5.43 5.91
CA VAL A 29 -14.11 4.46 4.85
C VAL A 29 -15.13 4.62 3.74
N ALA A 30 -14.68 4.72 2.49
CA ALA A 30 -15.52 4.57 1.31
C ALA A 30 -15.16 3.25 0.62
N VAL A 31 -16.13 2.37 0.43
CA VAL A 31 -15.96 1.10 -0.29
C VAL A 31 -16.91 1.07 -1.49
N ALA A 32 -16.40 0.67 -2.66
CA ALA A 32 -17.18 0.60 -3.89
C ALA A 32 -17.16 -0.81 -4.48
N GLU A 33 -18.28 -1.25 -5.06
CA GLU A 33 -18.32 -2.49 -5.83
C GLU A 33 -17.56 -2.35 -7.15
N TYR A 34 -17.53 -1.13 -7.71
CA TYR A 34 -16.82 -0.83 -8.95
C TYR A 34 -16.32 0.62 -9.00
N GLN A 35 -15.15 0.82 -9.58
CA GLN A 35 -14.59 2.14 -9.90
C GLN A 35 -14.47 2.31 -11.42
N THR A 36 -15.06 3.37 -11.98
CA THR A 36 -14.98 3.67 -13.43
C THR A 36 -13.68 4.31 -13.84
N ALA A 37 -12.95 4.91 -12.90
CA ALA A 37 -11.66 5.56 -13.10
C ALA A 37 -10.69 5.23 -11.93
N GLY A 38 -10.55 3.93 -11.62
CA GLY A 38 -9.62 3.45 -10.61
C GLY A 38 -8.18 3.87 -10.91
N ARG A 39 -7.51 4.53 -9.96
CA ARG A 39 -6.16 5.07 -10.12
C ARG A 39 -5.13 4.25 -9.37
N GLY A 40 -3.98 4.04 -10.03
CA GLY A 40 -2.74 3.61 -9.40
C GLY A 40 -1.76 4.77 -9.29
N GLN A 41 -0.53 4.49 -8.88
CA GLN A 41 0.55 5.47 -8.88
C GLN A 41 0.98 5.84 -10.30
N ALA A 42 1.49 7.07 -10.48
CA ALA A 42 2.12 7.54 -11.73
C ALA A 42 1.21 7.56 -12.95
N GLY A 43 -0.11 7.73 -12.77
CA GLY A 43 -1.08 7.75 -13.87
C GLY A 43 -1.51 6.36 -14.35
N ASN A 44 -1.09 5.30 -13.70
CA ASN A 44 -1.57 3.95 -13.98
C ASN A 44 -3.03 3.80 -13.55
N SER A 45 -3.78 2.96 -14.27
CA SER A 45 -5.12 2.52 -13.87
C SER A 45 -5.06 1.29 -12.97
N TRP A 46 -6.10 1.10 -12.15
CA TRP A 46 -6.32 -0.11 -11.38
C TRP A 46 -7.45 -0.92 -12.02
N GLU A 47 -7.11 -2.14 -12.50
CA GLU A 47 -8.09 -3.08 -13.04
C GLU A 47 -8.85 -3.77 -11.92
N SER A 48 -10.18 -3.85 -12.05
CA SER A 48 -11.01 -4.64 -11.15
C SER A 48 -12.29 -5.07 -11.83
N GLU A 49 -12.66 -6.34 -11.69
CA GLU A 49 -13.98 -6.86 -12.02
C GLU A 49 -15.00 -6.45 -10.95
N ARG A 50 -16.21 -6.03 -11.37
CA ARG A 50 -17.27 -5.58 -10.46
C ARG A 50 -17.61 -6.64 -9.40
N GLY A 51 -17.56 -6.23 -8.12
CA GLY A 51 -17.92 -7.08 -6.99
C GLY A 51 -16.99 -8.25 -6.70
N LYS A 52 -15.80 -8.29 -7.33
CA LYS A 52 -14.82 -9.38 -7.11
C LYS A 52 -13.65 -8.99 -6.20
N ASN A 53 -13.36 -7.71 -6.09
CA ASN A 53 -12.22 -7.20 -5.33
C ASN A 53 -12.65 -6.17 -4.30
N LEU A 54 -11.78 -5.85 -3.35
CA LEU A 54 -11.96 -4.72 -2.47
C LEU A 54 -11.36 -3.47 -3.09
N LEU A 55 -12.22 -2.50 -3.37
CA LEU A 55 -11.90 -1.16 -3.84
C LEU A 55 -12.37 -0.18 -2.78
N PHE A 56 -11.47 0.31 -1.95
CA PHE A 56 -11.86 1.17 -0.84
C PHE A 56 -10.79 2.20 -0.52
N SER A 57 -11.20 3.23 0.18
CA SER A 57 -10.30 4.24 0.72
C SER A 57 -10.59 4.48 2.19
N ILE A 58 -9.56 4.87 2.95
CA ILE A 58 -9.66 5.22 4.36
C ILE A 58 -9.17 6.66 4.52
N LEU A 59 -10.02 7.53 5.05
CA LEU A 59 -9.65 8.89 5.45
C LEU A 59 -9.28 8.90 6.93
N THR A 60 -8.11 9.45 7.22
CA THR A 60 -7.60 9.73 8.56
C THR A 60 -7.13 11.17 8.69
N CYS A 61 -7.01 11.66 9.92
CA CYS A 61 -6.51 13.00 10.24
C CYS A 61 -5.36 12.89 11.26
N PRO A 62 -4.15 12.53 10.83
CA PRO A 62 -3.02 12.26 11.72
C PRO A 62 -2.35 13.56 12.21
N GLN A 63 -2.92 14.23 13.20
CA GLN A 63 -2.48 15.55 13.68
C GLN A 63 -1.03 15.61 14.22
N ASN A 64 -0.46 14.45 14.60
CA ASN A 64 0.85 14.39 15.28
C ASN A 64 2.00 13.92 14.39
N ILE A 65 1.76 13.68 13.10
CA ILE A 65 2.79 13.21 12.17
C ILE A 65 3.42 14.39 11.42
N ALA A 66 4.74 14.53 11.54
CA ALA A 66 5.50 15.49 10.75
C ALA A 66 5.57 15.05 9.28
N ILE A 67 5.65 16.03 8.35
CA ILE A 67 5.80 15.74 6.91
C ILE A 67 7.02 14.85 6.64
N ALA A 68 8.11 15.06 7.38
CA ALA A 68 9.33 14.27 7.23
C ALA A 68 9.13 12.78 7.54
N ASP A 69 8.13 12.44 8.36
CA ASP A 69 7.82 11.07 8.78
C ASP A 69 6.55 10.51 8.10
N GLN A 70 6.03 11.21 7.07
CA GLN A 70 4.78 10.81 6.41
C GLN A 70 4.79 9.37 5.89
N TYR A 71 5.96 8.84 5.53
CA TYR A 71 6.05 7.48 4.99
C TYR A 71 5.80 6.40 6.05
N VAL A 72 5.92 6.71 7.34
CA VAL A 72 5.52 5.80 8.44
C VAL A 72 4.03 5.45 8.35
N LEU A 73 3.19 6.39 7.87
CA LEU A 73 1.78 6.11 7.61
C LEU A 73 1.60 5.09 6.48
N SER A 74 2.43 5.17 5.41
CA SER A 74 2.44 4.18 4.33
C SER A 74 2.88 2.80 4.83
N MET A 75 3.92 2.76 5.67
CA MET A 75 4.41 1.53 6.29
C MET A 75 3.33 0.88 7.16
N ALA A 76 2.64 1.66 7.99
CA ALA A 76 1.55 1.19 8.85
C ALA A 76 0.40 0.60 8.02
N GLY A 77 -0.03 1.27 6.94
CA GLY A 77 -1.06 0.77 6.04
C GLY A 77 -0.65 -0.54 5.33
N ALA A 78 0.59 -0.63 4.88
CA ALA A 78 1.12 -1.84 4.25
C ALA A 78 1.21 -3.03 5.23
N LEU A 79 1.67 -2.80 6.46
CA LEU A 79 1.70 -3.81 7.53
C LEU A 79 0.29 -4.28 7.90
N ALA A 80 -0.68 -3.38 7.93
CA ALA A 80 -2.08 -3.73 8.19
C ALA A 80 -2.65 -4.67 7.11
N LEU A 81 -2.38 -4.39 5.83
CA LEU A 81 -2.78 -5.26 4.72
C LEU A 81 -2.09 -6.62 4.80
N LYS A 82 -0.78 -6.63 5.07
CA LYS A 82 -0.03 -7.87 5.26
C LYS A 82 -0.64 -8.69 6.41
N ALA A 83 -0.86 -8.11 7.59
CA ALA A 83 -1.41 -8.80 8.75
C ALA A 83 -2.81 -9.38 8.49
N ALA A 84 -3.63 -8.73 7.67
CA ALA A 84 -4.92 -9.27 7.25
C ALA A 84 -4.77 -10.45 6.29
N LEU A 85 -3.86 -10.37 5.33
CA LEU A 85 -3.61 -11.40 4.31
C LEU A 85 -2.88 -12.64 4.88
N ASP A 86 -1.98 -12.46 5.85
CA ASP A 86 -1.25 -13.55 6.53
C ASP A 86 -2.20 -14.53 7.26
N ARG A 87 -3.47 -14.17 7.44
CA ARG A 87 -4.50 -15.06 8.00
C ARG A 87 -4.99 -16.12 7.00
N TYR A 88 -4.73 -15.89 5.71
CA TYR A 88 -5.24 -16.73 4.60
C TYR A 88 -4.12 -17.47 3.86
N THR A 89 -2.91 -16.92 3.83
CA THR A 89 -1.80 -17.49 3.07
C THR A 89 -0.45 -17.00 3.61
N ASP A 90 0.57 -17.83 3.44
CA ASP A 90 1.96 -17.47 3.67
C ASP A 90 2.55 -16.67 2.50
N HIS A 91 3.81 -16.23 2.64
CA HIS A 91 4.61 -15.55 1.61
C HIS A 91 4.11 -14.16 1.17
N ILE A 92 3.36 -13.47 2.03
CA ILE A 92 3.00 -12.06 1.81
C ILE A 92 4.19 -11.17 2.18
N THR A 93 4.61 -10.33 1.24
CA THR A 93 5.72 -9.39 1.40
C THR A 93 5.35 -8.00 0.94
N LEU A 94 6.09 -6.99 1.41
CA LEU A 94 5.86 -5.58 1.13
C LEU A 94 6.83 -5.12 0.05
N LYS A 95 6.34 -4.85 -1.16
CA LYS A 95 7.18 -4.32 -2.23
C LYS A 95 7.13 -2.79 -2.23
N TRP A 96 8.24 -2.18 -1.86
CA TRP A 96 8.40 -0.74 -1.94
C TRP A 96 8.09 -0.20 -3.35
N PRO A 97 7.38 0.94 -3.51
CA PRO A 97 6.99 1.83 -2.41
C PRO A 97 5.60 1.55 -1.79
N ASN A 98 4.71 0.80 -2.43
CA ASN A 98 3.28 0.80 -2.07
C ASN A 98 2.51 -0.46 -2.44
N ASP A 99 3.18 -1.53 -2.82
CA ASP A 99 2.56 -2.77 -3.27
C ASP A 99 2.69 -3.88 -2.24
N ILE A 100 1.68 -4.75 -2.22
CA ILE A 100 1.73 -6.02 -1.49
C ILE A 100 1.90 -7.14 -2.50
N TYR A 101 2.84 -8.02 -2.24
CA TYR A 101 3.16 -9.15 -3.09
C TYR A 101 2.90 -10.46 -2.36
N TRP A 102 2.39 -11.44 -3.10
CA TRP A 102 2.47 -12.85 -2.77
C TRP A 102 3.54 -13.49 -3.66
N ARG A 103 4.63 -13.94 -3.06
CA ARG A 103 5.84 -14.33 -3.81
C ARG A 103 6.24 -13.21 -4.79
N ASP A 104 6.27 -13.49 -6.10
CA ASP A 104 6.63 -12.51 -7.15
C ASP A 104 5.42 -11.86 -7.83
N ARG A 105 4.21 -11.98 -7.24
CA ARG A 105 2.95 -11.53 -7.85
C ARG A 105 2.25 -10.47 -6.99
N LYS A 106 1.76 -9.43 -7.64
CA LYS A 106 1.07 -8.31 -6.98
C LYS A 106 -0.36 -8.66 -6.61
N ILE A 107 -0.68 -8.64 -5.31
CA ILE A 107 -2.03 -8.87 -4.79
C ILE A 107 -2.75 -7.57 -4.44
N SER A 108 -2.02 -6.53 -4.01
CA SER A 108 -2.60 -5.24 -3.62
C SER A 108 -1.70 -4.07 -4.00
N GLY A 109 -2.31 -2.90 -4.17
CA GLY A 109 -1.62 -1.62 -4.33
C GLY A 109 -2.31 -0.52 -3.54
N THR A 110 -1.53 0.43 -3.01
CA THR A 110 -2.03 1.54 -2.21
C THR A 110 -1.63 2.87 -2.84
N LEU A 111 -2.61 3.77 -3.04
CA LEU A 111 -2.40 5.15 -3.45
C LEU A 111 -2.72 6.07 -2.26
N ILE A 112 -1.69 6.69 -1.69
CA ILE A 112 -1.87 7.61 -0.57
C ILE A 112 -1.83 9.04 -1.06
N GLU A 113 -2.87 9.82 -0.71
CA GLU A 113 -2.99 11.24 -1.00
C GLU A 113 -3.10 12.01 0.32
N THR A 114 -2.23 13.00 0.52
CA THR A 114 -2.17 13.78 1.76
C THR A 114 -2.44 15.26 1.49
N THR A 115 -3.13 15.92 2.41
CA THR A 115 -3.17 17.38 2.49
C THR A 115 -2.38 17.85 3.70
N VAL A 116 -1.76 19.01 3.56
CA VAL A 116 -0.84 19.55 4.57
C VAL A 116 -1.39 20.87 5.07
N LYS A 117 -1.30 21.10 6.40
CA LYS A 117 -1.58 22.37 7.04
C LYS A 117 -0.39 22.81 7.90
N GLY A 118 0.29 23.85 7.45
CA GLY A 118 1.55 24.26 8.06
C GLY A 118 2.64 23.20 7.87
N LYS A 119 3.19 22.63 8.95
CA LYS A 119 4.25 21.62 8.94
C LYS A 119 3.75 20.19 9.24
N ARG A 120 2.44 19.98 9.28
CA ARG A 120 1.83 18.69 9.65
C ARG A 120 0.87 18.20 8.58
N ILE A 121 0.65 16.91 8.57
CA ILE A 121 -0.37 16.28 7.73
C ILE A 121 -1.74 16.58 8.35
N ASP A 122 -2.62 17.20 7.57
CA ASP A 122 -3.99 17.51 7.96
C ASP A 122 -4.93 16.34 7.65
N ARG A 123 -4.79 15.77 6.47
CA ARG A 123 -5.56 14.60 6.01
C ARG A 123 -4.65 13.59 5.32
N CYS A 124 -5.00 12.33 5.45
CA CYS A 124 -4.39 11.24 4.72
C CYS A 124 -5.47 10.30 4.22
N VAL A 125 -5.58 10.14 2.91
CA VAL A 125 -6.49 9.22 2.24
C VAL A 125 -5.68 8.06 1.66
N TYR A 126 -5.99 6.85 2.11
CA TYR A 126 -5.37 5.61 1.65
C TYR A 126 -6.32 4.94 0.65
N GLY A 127 -6.10 5.06 -0.64
CA GLY A 127 -6.79 4.31 -1.67
C GLY A 127 -6.18 2.93 -1.82
N ILE A 128 -6.96 1.90 -1.60
CA ILE A 128 -6.50 0.53 -1.57
C ILE A 128 -7.28 -0.29 -2.59
N GLY A 129 -6.55 -0.93 -3.51
CA GLY A 129 -7.04 -2.00 -4.35
C GLY A 129 -6.49 -3.33 -3.85
N LEU A 130 -7.36 -4.25 -3.45
CA LEU A 130 -6.98 -5.59 -3.03
C LEU A 130 -7.70 -6.63 -3.88
N ASN A 131 -6.93 -7.44 -4.60
CA ASN A 131 -7.45 -8.51 -5.44
C ASN A 131 -7.88 -9.68 -4.57
N VAL A 132 -9.18 -9.93 -4.47
CA VAL A 132 -9.75 -10.98 -3.61
C VAL A 132 -10.26 -12.17 -4.43
N ASN A 133 -11.31 -11.98 -5.22
CA ASN A 133 -12.02 -13.07 -5.90
C ASN A 133 -11.92 -13.01 -7.44
N GLN A 134 -11.20 -12.05 -8.01
CA GLN A 134 -10.99 -11.96 -9.45
C GLN A 134 -10.14 -13.14 -9.94
N ARG A 135 -10.60 -13.84 -10.97
CA ARG A 135 -9.95 -15.05 -11.48
C ARG A 135 -8.98 -14.74 -12.61
N GLU A 136 -9.32 -13.82 -13.48
CA GLU A 136 -8.56 -13.43 -14.66
C GLU A 136 -8.25 -11.95 -14.68
N PHE A 137 -7.05 -11.60 -15.10
CA PHE A 137 -6.59 -10.22 -15.29
C PHE A 137 -6.31 -9.99 -16.76
N ARG A 138 -6.83 -8.88 -17.31
CA ARG A 138 -6.78 -8.57 -18.75
C ARG A 138 -5.96 -7.34 -19.09
N SER A 139 -5.56 -6.56 -18.07
CA SER A 139 -4.70 -5.41 -18.26
C SER A 139 -3.24 -5.81 -18.47
N ASN A 140 -2.42 -4.87 -18.91
CA ASN A 140 -0.96 -5.05 -19.01
C ASN A 140 -0.25 -4.90 -17.65
N ALA A 141 -0.98 -5.03 -16.52
CA ALA A 141 -0.36 -5.03 -15.21
C ALA A 141 0.60 -6.22 -15.09
N PRO A 142 1.86 -6.01 -14.71
CA PRO A 142 2.78 -7.12 -14.57
C PRO A 142 2.34 -8.01 -13.40
N ASN A 143 2.31 -9.32 -13.64
CA ASN A 143 2.16 -10.38 -12.63
C ASN A 143 1.06 -10.18 -11.54
N PRO A 144 -0.20 -9.80 -11.88
CA PRO A 144 -1.25 -9.67 -10.88
C PRO A 144 -1.67 -11.06 -10.34
N VAL A 145 -2.16 -11.08 -9.10
CA VAL A 145 -2.73 -12.29 -8.48
C VAL A 145 -3.87 -11.86 -7.55
N SER A 146 -4.87 -12.73 -7.38
CA SER A 146 -5.90 -12.57 -6.37
C SER A 146 -5.76 -13.61 -5.26
N LEU A 147 -6.42 -13.38 -4.13
CA LEU A 147 -6.49 -14.37 -3.06
C LEU A 147 -7.12 -15.68 -3.57
N TYR A 148 -8.17 -15.58 -4.42
CA TYR A 148 -8.76 -16.74 -5.09
C TYR A 148 -7.74 -17.58 -5.88
N ASN A 149 -6.85 -16.93 -6.63
CA ASN A 149 -5.81 -17.64 -7.39
C ASN A 149 -4.81 -18.37 -6.48
N ILE A 150 -4.68 -17.94 -5.23
CA ILE A 150 -3.74 -18.50 -4.26
C ILE A 150 -4.37 -19.67 -3.50
N ILE A 151 -5.58 -19.48 -2.95
CA ILE A 151 -6.20 -20.46 -2.04
C ILE A 151 -7.28 -21.33 -2.71
N GLY A 152 -7.70 -21.00 -3.94
CA GLY A 152 -8.67 -21.81 -4.72
C GLY A 152 -10.13 -21.65 -4.31
N MET A 153 -10.47 -20.75 -3.38
CA MET A 153 -11.83 -20.53 -2.89
C MET A 153 -12.18 -19.05 -2.79
N GLU A 154 -13.48 -18.74 -2.92
CA GLU A 154 -13.96 -17.37 -2.73
C GLU A 154 -13.90 -16.97 -1.26
N THR A 155 -13.49 -15.73 -1.02
CA THR A 155 -13.46 -15.11 0.31
C THR A 155 -14.53 -14.03 0.38
N PRO A 156 -15.41 -14.03 1.40
CA PRO A 156 -16.40 -12.97 1.58
C PRO A 156 -15.71 -11.60 1.70
N LEU A 157 -16.07 -10.66 0.81
CA LEU A 157 -15.43 -9.34 0.76
C LEU A 157 -15.62 -8.55 2.06
N GLU A 158 -16.77 -8.69 2.72
CA GLU A 158 -17.03 -8.02 3.99
C GLU A 158 -16.12 -8.52 5.10
N GLU A 159 -15.87 -9.84 5.18
CA GLU A 159 -14.95 -10.43 6.17
C GLU A 159 -13.50 -9.97 5.94
N MET A 160 -13.08 -9.94 4.68
CA MET A 160 -11.74 -9.44 4.33
C MET A 160 -11.62 -7.95 4.65
N LEU A 161 -12.62 -7.14 4.32
CA LEU A 161 -12.63 -5.71 4.65
C LEU A 161 -12.52 -5.50 6.16
N ASP A 162 -13.32 -6.21 6.95
CA ASP A 162 -13.28 -6.16 8.41
C ASP A 162 -11.91 -6.54 8.98
N ALA A 163 -11.28 -7.57 8.43
CA ALA A 163 -9.94 -7.98 8.85
C ALA A 163 -8.90 -6.89 8.56
N VAL A 164 -8.97 -6.26 7.37
CA VAL A 164 -8.08 -5.16 6.99
C VAL A 164 -8.31 -3.94 7.88
N LEU A 165 -9.58 -3.55 8.11
CA LEU A 165 -9.90 -2.36 8.91
C LEU A 165 -9.46 -2.50 10.38
N ARG A 166 -9.65 -3.68 10.99
CA ARG A 166 -9.14 -3.95 12.35
C ARG A 166 -7.61 -3.85 12.42
N SER A 167 -6.92 -4.45 11.48
CA SER A 167 -5.46 -4.37 11.42
C SER A 167 -4.99 -2.93 11.14
N PHE A 168 -5.69 -2.20 10.26
CA PHE A 168 -5.38 -0.82 9.96
C PHE A 168 -5.52 0.08 11.18
N GLU A 169 -6.60 -0.06 11.95
CA GLU A 169 -6.80 0.71 13.19
C GLU A 169 -5.67 0.49 14.19
N LEU A 170 -5.21 -0.77 14.34
CA LEU A 170 -4.09 -1.11 15.22
C LEU A 170 -2.79 -0.43 14.77
N TYR A 171 -2.37 -0.61 13.52
CA TYR A 171 -1.11 -0.06 13.02
C TYR A 171 -1.14 1.47 12.89
N TYR A 172 -2.28 2.04 12.49
CA TYR A 172 -2.45 3.48 12.44
C TYR A 172 -2.34 4.11 13.84
N ARG A 173 -2.95 3.49 14.86
CA ARG A 173 -2.83 3.94 16.26
C ARG A 173 -1.37 3.94 16.71
N ARG A 174 -0.65 2.86 16.48
CA ARG A 174 0.79 2.79 16.77
C ARG A 174 1.57 3.93 16.09
N ALA A 175 1.29 4.21 14.82
CA ALA A 175 1.94 5.28 14.08
C ALA A 175 1.70 6.66 14.73
N VAL A 176 0.46 7.00 15.08
CA VAL A 176 0.12 8.32 15.65
C VAL A 176 0.49 8.45 17.13
N GLU A 177 0.66 7.35 17.85
CA GLU A 177 1.16 7.30 19.23
C GLU A 177 2.71 7.31 19.30
N GLY A 178 3.39 7.31 18.15
CA GLY A 178 4.84 7.51 18.06
C GLY A 178 5.68 6.25 18.00
N ASP A 179 5.11 5.06 17.78
CA ASP A 179 5.86 3.80 17.59
C ASP A 179 6.48 3.73 16.18
N ARG A 180 7.24 4.76 15.82
CA ARG A 180 7.92 4.89 14.55
C ARG A 180 8.94 3.78 14.30
N ASP A 181 9.77 3.53 15.31
CA ASP A 181 10.90 2.61 15.16
C ASP A 181 10.41 1.15 15.07
N GLY A 182 9.39 0.77 15.84
CA GLY A 182 8.74 -0.54 15.74
C GLY A 182 8.11 -0.77 14.37
N ILE A 183 7.34 0.20 13.86
CA ILE A 183 6.74 0.13 12.52
C ILE A 183 7.82 0.02 11.43
N CYS A 184 8.89 0.83 11.51
CA CYS A 184 9.99 0.77 10.56
C CYS A 184 10.71 -0.59 10.59
N ALA A 185 10.94 -1.14 11.77
CA ALA A 185 11.58 -2.44 11.92
C ALA A 185 10.74 -3.57 11.32
N GLU A 186 9.44 -3.63 11.65
CA GLU A 186 8.50 -4.61 11.10
C GLU A 186 8.36 -4.50 9.57
N TYR A 187 8.23 -3.26 9.06
CA TYR A 187 8.15 -3.02 7.62
C TYR A 187 9.39 -3.51 6.89
N ASN A 188 10.58 -3.16 7.39
CA ASN A 188 11.83 -3.56 6.79
C ASN A 188 12.07 -5.08 6.85
N ALA A 189 11.62 -5.76 7.90
CA ALA A 189 11.68 -7.22 8.01
C ALA A 189 10.77 -7.92 6.99
N ALA A 190 9.65 -7.28 6.60
CA ALA A 190 8.66 -7.84 5.68
C ALA A 190 8.88 -7.48 4.20
N LEU A 191 10.00 -6.80 3.85
CA LEU A 191 10.23 -6.34 2.49
C LEU A 191 10.37 -7.49 1.49
N PHE A 192 9.74 -7.33 0.35
CA PHE A 192 9.98 -8.16 -0.84
C PHE A 192 11.45 -8.07 -1.25
N ARG A 193 12.08 -9.21 -1.52
CA ARG A 193 13.53 -9.29 -1.85
C ARG A 193 14.42 -8.70 -0.76
N ARG A 194 14.02 -8.89 0.50
CA ARG A 194 14.81 -8.44 1.66
C ARG A 194 16.17 -9.11 1.71
N GLU A 195 16.24 -10.38 1.35
CA GLU A 195 17.46 -11.18 1.38
C GLU A 195 18.05 -11.36 -0.03
N GLY A 196 19.37 -11.45 -0.09
CA GLY A 196 20.13 -11.70 -1.33
C GLY A 196 20.35 -10.46 -2.19
N MET A 197 21.09 -10.68 -3.29
CA MET A 197 21.34 -9.70 -4.34
C MET A 197 20.26 -9.85 -5.43
N HIS A 198 19.75 -8.73 -5.92
CA HIS A 198 18.71 -8.69 -6.94
C HIS A 198 19.00 -7.61 -7.97
N ALA A 199 18.45 -7.79 -9.18
CA ALA A 199 18.63 -6.84 -10.27
C ALA A 199 17.72 -5.63 -10.14
N TYR A 200 18.28 -4.45 -10.32
CA TYR A 200 17.63 -3.14 -10.35
C TYR A 200 18.03 -2.37 -11.59
N GLU A 201 17.23 -1.36 -11.95
CA GLU A 201 17.54 -0.39 -13.00
C GLU A 201 17.37 1.02 -12.43
N ASP A 202 18.42 1.84 -12.53
CA ASP A 202 18.35 3.27 -12.24
C ASP A 202 17.54 3.95 -13.35
N CYS A 203 16.47 4.65 -13.00
CA CYS A 203 15.55 5.22 -13.98
C CYS A 203 16.10 6.46 -14.71
N ALA A 204 17.13 7.11 -14.16
CA ALA A 204 17.73 8.29 -14.77
C ALA A 204 18.83 7.92 -15.76
N THR A 205 19.64 6.91 -15.42
CA THR A 205 20.81 6.48 -16.23
C THR A 205 20.51 5.26 -17.08
N HIS A 206 19.43 4.51 -16.81
CA HIS A 206 19.13 3.19 -17.38
C HIS A 206 20.20 2.11 -17.07
N GLU A 207 21.08 2.39 -16.12
CA GLU A 207 22.07 1.44 -15.62
C GLU A 207 21.35 0.28 -14.91
N ARG A 208 21.70 -0.95 -15.29
CA ARG A 208 21.29 -2.15 -14.55
C ARG A 208 22.41 -2.57 -13.62
N PHE A 209 22.05 -2.84 -12.37
CA PHE A 209 22.99 -3.22 -11.33
C PHE A 209 22.36 -4.25 -10.38
N GLU A 210 23.20 -4.99 -9.68
CA GLU A 210 22.79 -5.88 -8.62
C GLU A 210 23.00 -5.22 -7.26
N ALA A 211 22.01 -5.36 -6.38
CA ALA A 211 22.08 -4.84 -5.02
C ALA A 211 21.18 -5.63 -4.07
N ARG A 212 21.49 -5.53 -2.78
CA ARG A 212 20.58 -5.97 -1.71
C ARG A 212 19.89 -4.77 -1.08
N ILE A 213 18.68 -4.97 -0.59
CA ILE A 213 18.00 -3.94 0.19
C ILE A 213 18.69 -3.83 1.57
N SER A 214 19.13 -2.63 1.91
CA SER A 214 19.60 -2.31 3.26
C SER A 214 18.39 -1.96 4.16
N ARG A 215 17.62 -0.96 3.75
CA ARG A 215 16.40 -0.52 4.47
C ARG A 215 15.56 0.41 3.61
N VAL A 216 14.35 0.65 4.07
CA VAL A 216 13.54 1.81 3.72
C VAL A 216 13.51 2.74 4.93
N ALA A 217 13.90 3.99 4.74
CA ALA A 217 13.96 4.99 5.81
C ALA A 217 12.55 5.55 6.13
N PRO A 218 12.34 6.17 7.31
CA PRO A 218 11.04 6.74 7.71
C PRO A 218 10.51 7.84 6.77
N ASN A 219 11.39 8.47 6.02
CA ASN A 219 11.04 9.45 4.99
C ASN A 219 10.67 8.81 3.64
N GLY A 220 10.75 7.47 3.51
CA GLY A 220 10.40 6.72 2.32
C GLY A 220 11.55 6.44 1.35
N ARG A 221 12.79 6.89 1.63
CA ARG A 221 13.93 6.54 0.78
C ARG A 221 14.27 5.06 0.88
N LEU A 222 14.46 4.42 -0.27
CA LEU A 222 15.02 3.08 -0.37
C LEU A 222 16.54 3.17 -0.37
N HIS A 223 17.18 2.38 0.49
CA HIS A 223 18.63 2.23 0.59
C HIS A 223 19.04 0.85 0.09
N LEU A 224 19.88 0.83 -0.91
CA LEU A 224 20.45 -0.37 -1.52
C LEU A 224 21.97 -0.40 -1.27
N ILE A 225 22.53 -1.60 -1.13
CA ILE A 225 23.99 -1.82 -1.17
C ILE A 225 24.28 -2.63 -2.42
N ASP A 226 25.06 -2.04 -3.34
CA ASP A 226 25.43 -2.71 -4.59
C ASP A 226 26.50 -3.80 -4.39
N ALA A 227 26.87 -4.47 -5.49
CA ALA A 227 27.84 -5.58 -5.46
C ALA A 227 29.25 -5.14 -5.01
N ASP A 228 29.59 -3.87 -5.19
CA ASP A 228 30.87 -3.29 -4.78
C ASP A 228 30.85 -2.77 -3.33
N GLY A 229 29.69 -2.87 -2.66
CA GLY A 229 29.49 -2.43 -1.27
C GLY A 229 29.12 -0.96 -1.12
N HIS A 230 28.88 -0.23 -2.22
CA HIS A 230 28.49 1.17 -2.16
C HIS A 230 27.00 1.31 -1.83
N GLU A 231 26.66 2.30 -0.99
CA GLU A 231 25.27 2.64 -0.71
C GLU A 231 24.68 3.50 -1.85
N ARG A 232 23.55 3.03 -2.44
CA ARG A 232 22.74 3.77 -3.38
C ARG A 232 21.39 4.10 -2.74
N THR A 233 20.91 5.33 -2.86
CA THR A 233 19.65 5.77 -2.23
C THR A 233 18.71 6.36 -3.26
N TYR A 234 17.43 5.94 -3.18
CA TYR A 234 16.43 6.26 -4.18
C TYR A 234 15.13 6.76 -3.56
N TRP A 235 14.56 7.77 -4.20
CA TRP A 235 13.14 8.10 -4.02
C TRP A 235 12.29 7.21 -4.92
N MET A 236 11.00 7.19 -4.63
CA MET A 236 10.00 6.54 -5.49
C MET A 236 10.14 6.99 -6.95
N LYS A 237 10.12 6.04 -7.91
CA LYS A 237 10.31 6.20 -9.35
C LYS A 237 11.75 6.42 -9.83
N GLU A 238 12.72 6.55 -8.95
CA GLU A 238 14.14 6.70 -9.35
C GLU A 238 14.81 5.35 -9.61
N VAL A 239 14.24 4.26 -9.11
CA VAL A 239 14.73 2.89 -9.35
C VAL A 239 13.60 1.93 -9.68
N ARG A 240 13.87 0.98 -10.54
CA ARG A 240 12.96 -0.10 -10.93
C ARG A 240 13.50 -1.44 -10.44
N PHE A 241 12.63 -2.25 -9.83
CA PHE A 241 12.89 -3.67 -9.57
C PHE A 241 12.74 -4.46 -10.86
N ILE A 242 13.74 -5.21 -11.28
CA ILE A 242 13.66 -6.14 -12.41
C ILE A 242 13.14 -7.47 -11.85
N VAL A 243 11.85 -7.71 -12.04
CA VAL A 243 11.13 -8.91 -11.53
C VAL A 243 10.94 -9.92 -12.64
#